data_d811a43d9c65db63108751dc343d2f91
#
_entry.id   d811a43d9c65db63108751dc343d2f91
#
_cell.length_a   1.000
_cell.length_b   1.000
_cell.length_c   1.000
_cell.angle_alpha   90.00
_cell.angle_beta   90.00
_cell.angle_gamma   90.00
#
_symmetry.space_group_name_H-M   'P 1'
#
loop_
_entity.id
_entity.type
_entity.pdbx_description
1 polymer ?
#
loop_
_entity_poly.entity_id
_entity_poly.type
_entity_poly.pdbx_seq_one_letter_code
_entity_poly.pdbx_strand_id
1 'polypeptide(L)'
;MTQLFIVDDARATPAEATSLPDSELREREHLQEWVITNPSVLGDDVLVITSEYNHWVAESDGVPARDRLDVLGLDEAGRLVVVELKRGVATRDIHLQAITYAALVSRFTLDTLAQAHAEFLTRRLDKPVTAEEGRSRIVDHVSDNLDPDVLKRPRLVLIASSFPKQVTSSVVWLSEMSLDISLVQVSLWRVADRLVADFSTIYPVPEVEEFTLAPERVKAGEVTKRIDQRARSKNIVQLLVESESIPSGTNLRIVPHGTTAEARKALEAWLDEDSARRVAIWTGESPKAIRWLGDDYTPTGVANDVLGQTTGSKGAIQGPAWFVLDDPTCPGDVDPEQWAEFQGKTLVEIAQALGLYLAAERRAPIIDRLLASDEPAEGQALTIVVPPLKRNVDSIRSWLAEDSSRVSATWRQDPDTQVIWAYDGQAWSMKRLASEILRLSLGVETNNVWGPNWFQVADGRTLSKIADI
;
A
#
# COMPACT_ATOMS: atom_id res chain seq x y z
N MET A 1 -7.39 30.39 16.24
CA MET A 1 -5.98 30.86 16.20
C MET A 1 -5.24 30.14 17.31
N THR A 2 -4.23 29.38 16.98
CA THR A 2 -3.36 28.75 17.97
C THR A 2 -2.46 29.83 18.58
N GLN A 3 -2.31 29.86 19.89
CA GLN A 3 -1.42 30.78 20.60
C GLN A 3 -0.41 29.96 21.39
N LEU A 4 0.87 30.26 21.21
CA LEU A 4 1.96 29.66 21.98
C LEU A 4 2.36 30.63 23.09
N PHE A 5 2.56 30.12 24.31
CA PHE A 5 3.00 30.88 25.45
C PHE A 5 4.32 30.33 25.98
N ILE A 6 5.17 31.24 26.36
CA ILE A 6 6.37 30.93 27.14
C ILE A 6 5.95 30.99 28.61
N VAL A 7 6.07 29.87 29.30
CA VAL A 7 5.69 29.77 30.73
C VAL A 7 6.95 29.87 31.59
N ASP A 8 6.91 30.80 32.51
CA ASP A 8 7.94 30.96 33.52
C ASP A 8 7.25 31.07 34.90
N ASP A 9 7.31 29.99 35.64
CA ASP A 9 6.59 29.77 36.89
C ASP A 9 5.09 30.12 36.77
N ALA A 10 4.61 31.13 37.46
CA ALA A 10 3.22 31.57 37.45
C ALA A 10 2.88 32.57 36.31
N ARG A 11 3.80 32.88 35.44
CA ARG A 11 3.60 33.83 34.32
C ARG A 11 3.59 33.11 32.97
N ALA A 12 2.66 33.48 32.10
CA ALA A 12 2.62 33.05 30.72
C ALA A 12 2.69 34.25 29.79
N THR A 13 3.72 34.32 28.97
CA THR A 13 3.93 35.41 28.01
C THR A 13 3.71 34.87 26.61
N PRO A 14 2.83 35.48 25.76
CA PRO A 14 2.62 35.01 24.42
C PRO A 14 3.88 35.11 23.57
N ALA A 15 4.21 34.08 22.84
CA ALA A 15 5.27 34.09 21.84
C ALA A 15 4.83 34.91 20.61
N GLU A 16 5.77 35.55 19.96
CA GLU A 16 5.51 36.32 18.75
C GLU A 16 5.27 35.39 17.57
N ALA A 17 4.06 35.45 16.99
CA ALA A 17 3.75 34.70 15.79
C ALA A 17 4.51 35.27 14.58
N THR A 18 5.08 34.38 13.77
CA THR A 18 5.78 34.73 12.53
C THR A 18 5.38 33.77 11.41
N SER A 19 5.95 33.94 10.25
CA SER A 19 5.72 33.03 9.11
C SER A 19 7.03 32.57 8.50
N LEU A 20 6.99 31.49 7.70
CA LEU A 20 8.18 31.05 6.97
C LEU A 20 8.70 32.14 6.02
N PRO A 21 7.86 32.84 5.22
CA PRO A 21 8.31 33.94 4.38
C PRO A 21 8.96 35.07 5.18
N ASP A 22 8.35 35.52 6.29
CA ASP A 22 8.84 36.64 7.10
C ASP A 22 10.16 36.29 7.82
N SER A 23 10.40 34.99 8.03
CA SER A 23 11.64 34.46 8.61
C SER A 23 12.65 34.04 7.55
N GLU A 24 12.47 34.42 6.27
CA GLU A 24 13.31 34.06 5.12
C GLU A 24 13.49 32.57 4.89
N LEU A 25 12.59 31.75 5.47
CA LEU A 25 12.62 30.30 5.33
C LEU A 25 12.01 29.86 4.01
N ARG A 26 12.65 28.90 3.35
CA ARG A 26 12.26 28.39 2.03
C ARG A 26 11.51 27.07 2.17
N GLU A 27 10.72 26.75 1.17
CA GLU A 27 9.91 25.54 1.11
C GLU A 27 10.79 24.28 1.11
N ARG A 28 11.71 24.18 0.16
CA ARG A 28 12.57 23.00 -0.02
C ARG A 28 13.67 22.87 1.01
N GLU A 29 14.36 23.97 1.27
CA GLU A 29 15.55 23.97 2.12
C GLU A 29 15.20 23.85 3.62
N HIS A 30 13.95 24.18 4.01
CA HIS A 30 13.55 24.22 5.41
C HIS A 30 12.30 23.35 5.65
N LEU A 31 11.11 23.76 5.16
CA LEU A 31 9.86 23.05 5.45
C LEU A 31 9.92 21.58 5.02
N GLN A 32 10.38 21.32 3.81
CA GLN A 32 10.53 19.96 3.30
C GLN A 32 11.55 19.14 4.11
N GLU A 33 12.68 19.74 4.49
CA GLU A 33 13.68 19.07 5.33
C GLU A 33 13.16 18.77 6.74
N TRP A 34 12.31 19.64 7.30
CA TRP A 34 11.67 19.34 8.60
C TRP A 34 10.74 18.12 8.50
N VAL A 35 9.96 18.04 7.45
CA VAL A 35 9.07 16.90 7.20
C VAL A 35 9.87 15.61 6.96
N ILE A 36 10.95 15.68 6.17
CA ILE A 36 11.80 14.52 5.87
C ILE A 36 12.52 14.00 7.13
N THR A 37 12.98 14.91 7.97
CA THR A 37 13.73 14.55 9.20
C THR A 37 12.82 14.18 10.36
N ASN A 38 11.56 14.60 10.32
CA ASN A 38 10.55 14.30 11.34
C ASN A 38 9.27 13.78 10.66
N PRO A 39 9.29 12.59 10.07
CA PRO A 39 8.16 12.08 9.30
C PRO A 39 6.89 11.80 10.14
N SER A 40 6.98 11.83 11.47
CA SER A 40 5.83 11.77 12.37
C SER A 40 4.79 12.88 12.15
N VAL A 41 5.18 14.01 11.51
CA VAL A 41 4.23 15.05 11.09
C VAL A 41 3.28 14.58 9.99
N LEU A 42 3.61 13.48 9.31
CA LEU A 42 2.80 12.84 8.28
C LEU A 42 1.86 11.76 8.85
N GLY A 43 1.99 11.45 10.12
CA GLY A 43 1.34 10.36 10.83
C GLY A 43 2.34 9.37 11.41
N ASP A 44 1.81 8.42 12.18
CA ASP A 44 2.63 7.41 12.82
C ASP A 44 3.31 6.52 11.77
N ASP A 45 4.58 6.19 12.01
CA ASP A 45 5.39 5.25 11.26
C ASP A 45 5.35 5.43 9.71
N VAL A 46 5.77 6.60 9.24
CA VAL A 46 5.95 6.87 7.82
C VAL A 46 7.43 6.80 7.43
N LEU A 47 7.78 5.90 6.52
CA LEU A 47 9.08 5.88 5.86
C LEU A 47 9.10 6.86 4.69
N VAL A 48 10.01 7.82 4.69
CA VAL A 48 10.20 8.68 3.51
C VAL A 48 10.90 7.88 2.41
N ILE A 49 10.21 7.67 1.30
CA ILE A 49 10.73 6.94 0.13
C ILE A 49 11.62 7.86 -0.70
N THR A 50 11.14 9.05 -1.03
CA THR A 50 11.90 10.02 -1.84
C THR A 50 11.34 11.43 -1.68
N SER A 51 12.12 12.41 -2.14
CA SER A 51 11.70 13.81 -2.27
C SER A 51 12.09 14.35 -3.62
N GLU A 52 11.39 15.41 -4.09
CA GLU A 52 11.63 16.05 -5.38
C GLU A 52 11.61 15.06 -6.57
N TYR A 53 10.70 14.07 -6.50
CA TYR A 53 10.61 13.04 -7.53
C TYR A 53 10.07 13.63 -8.84
N ASN A 54 10.84 13.47 -9.94
CA ASN A 54 10.52 14.01 -11.26
C ASN A 54 10.76 13.02 -12.40
N HIS A 55 11.01 11.75 -12.09
CA HIS A 55 11.26 10.71 -13.10
C HIS A 55 9.94 10.19 -13.70
N TRP A 56 9.08 11.13 -14.13
CA TRP A 56 7.86 10.78 -14.85
C TRP A 56 8.22 10.37 -16.26
N VAL A 57 7.83 9.18 -16.71
CA VAL A 57 7.98 8.77 -18.11
C VAL A 57 7.00 9.60 -18.92
N ALA A 58 7.52 10.59 -19.61
CA ALA A 58 6.77 11.37 -20.59
C ALA A 58 6.43 10.47 -21.78
N GLU A 59 5.23 9.89 -21.79
CA GLU A 59 4.62 9.46 -23.03
C GLU A 59 3.93 10.65 -23.64
N SER A 60 4.48 11.10 -24.77
CA SER A 60 3.92 12.04 -25.76
C SER A 60 2.85 12.99 -25.21
N ASP A 61 3.17 14.26 -25.19
CA ASP A 61 2.24 15.39 -25.12
C ASP A 61 1.59 15.68 -23.77
N GLY A 62 2.32 16.30 -22.84
CA GLY A 62 1.69 17.21 -21.93
C GLY A 62 1.91 17.09 -20.43
N VAL A 63 2.70 16.16 -19.92
CA VAL A 63 3.16 16.31 -18.53
C VAL A 63 4.42 17.18 -18.55
N PRO A 64 4.39 18.39 -17.99
CA PRO A 64 5.57 19.23 -17.95
C PRO A 64 6.68 18.47 -17.19
N ALA A 65 7.85 18.35 -17.80
CA ALA A 65 9.06 17.79 -17.18
C ALA A 65 9.53 18.60 -15.94
N ARG A 66 8.69 19.50 -15.44
CA ARG A 66 8.95 20.42 -14.32
C ARG A 66 8.15 20.09 -13.07
N ASP A 67 7.12 19.24 -13.16
CA ASP A 67 6.32 18.87 -12.00
C ASP A 67 7.08 17.88 -11.13
N ARG A 68 7.28 18.25 -9.88
CA ARG A 68 8.02 17.46 -8.89
C ARG A 68 7.13 17.24 -7.69
N LEU A 69 7.02 15.99 -7.31
CA LEU A 69 6.38 15.59 -6.07
C LEU A 69 7.29 15.97 -4.89
N ASP A 70 6.81 16.78 -3.98
CA ASP A 70 7.61 17.29 -2.87
C ASP A 70 8.15 16.17 -1.99
N VAL A 71 7.29 15.34 -1.40
CA VAL A 71 7.68 14.18 -0.59
C VAL A 71 6.76 12.98 -0.87
N LEU A 72 7.36 11.82 -1.09
CA LEU A 72 6.68 10.54 -1.14
C LEU A 72 7.08 9.70 0.06
N GLY A 73 6.12 9.31 0.86
CA GLY A 73 6.28 8.38 1.97
C GLY A 73 5.56 7.06 1.72
N LEU A 74 5.79 6.13 2.63
CA LEU A 74 5.10 4.85 2.73
C LEU A 74 4.75 4.62 4.20
N ASP A 75 3.48 4.39 4.52
CA ASP A 75 3.09 4.02 5.88
C ASP A 75 3.32 2.54 6.14
N GLU A 76 3.26 2.11 7.39
CA GLU A 76 3.49 0.72 7.79
C GLU A 76 2.42 -0.26 7.23
N ALA A 77 1.25 0.25 6.82
CA ALA A 77 0.23 -0.54 6.13
C ALA A 77 0.54 -0.74 4.64
N GLY A 78 1.66 -0.19 4.14
CA GLY A 78 2.07 -0.27 2.73
C GLY A 78 1.36 0.71 1.82
N ARG A 79 0.67 1.76 2.35
CA ARG A 79 0.05 2.80 1.53
C ARG A 79 1.06 3.90 1.24
N LEU A 80 1.05 4.37 0.01
CA LEU A 80 1.83 5.54 -0.36
C LEU A 80 1.26 6.81 0.29
N VAL A 81 2.14 7.68 0.76
CA VAL A 81 1.82 8.98 1.36
C VAL A 81 2.35 10.07 0.43
N VAL A 82 1.45 10.73 -0.28
CA VAL A 82 1.76 11.84 -1.19
C VAL A 82 1.65 13.15 -0.42
N VAL A 83 2.74 13.88 -0.33
CA VAL A 83 2.82 15.13 0.43
C VAL A 83 3.05 16.30 -0.50
N GLU A 84 2.21 17.32 -0.38
CA GLU A 84 2.36 18.60 -1.07
C GLU A 84 2.56 19.72 -0.04
N LEU A 85 3.59 20.52 -0.23
CA LEU A 85 4.03 21.53 0.72
C LEU A 85 3.84 22.95 0.14
N LYS A 86 3.42 23.89 1.00
CA LYS A 86 3.45 25.31 0.69
C LYS A 86 3.93 26.10 1.90
N ARG A 87 5.02 26.84 1.76
CA ARG A 87 5.60 27.65 2.86
C ARG A 87 4.70 28.77 3.36
N GLY A 88 3.72 29.17 2.54
CA GLY A 88 2.75 30.24 2.85
C GLY A 88 1.33 29.71 2.84
N VAL A 89 0.40 30.57 2.47
CA VAL A 89 -0.99 30.19 2.22
C VAL A 89 -1.04 29.19 1.06
N ALA A 90 -1.79 28.11 1.23
CA ALA A 90 -1.95 27.10 0.18
C ALA A 90 -2.55 27.73 -1.09
N THR A 91 -2.05 27.31 -2.25
CA THR A 91 -2.64 27.69 -3.55
C THR A 91 -4.01 27.05 -3.70
N ARG A 92 -4.89 27.66 -4.53
CA ARG A 92 -6.26 27.17 -4.72
C ARG A 92 -6.32 25.79 -5.36
N ASP A 93 -5.26 25.36 -6.00
CA ASP A 93 -5.12 24.11 -6.77
C ASP A 93 -4.24 23.06 -6.07
N ILE A 94 -3.77 23.30 -4.84
CA ILE A 94 -2.88 22.39 -4.11
C ILE A 94 -3.44 20.96 -4.04
N HIS A 95 -4.74 20.79 -3.83
CA HIS A 95 -5.39 19.49 -3.78
C HIS A 95 -5.43 18.81 -5.14
N LEU A 96 -5.52 19.56 -6.25
CA LEU A 96 -5.46 19.02 -7.61
C LEU A 96 -4.04 18.54 -7.94
N GLN A 97 -3.01 19.25 -7.50
CA GLN A 97 -1.62 18.82 -7.64
C GLN A 97 -1.40 17.49 -6.92
N ALA A 98 -1.82 17.40 -5.65
CA ALA A 98 -1.71 16.18 -4.86
C ALA A 98 -2.47 14.99 -5.48
N ILE A 99 -3.69 15.20 -6.01
CA ILE A 99 -4.47 14.17 -6.71
C ILE A 99 -3.75 13.72 -7.98
N THR A 100 -3.15 14.65 -8.74
CA THR A 100 -2.38 14.30 -9.93
C THR A 100 -1.20 13.41 -9.58
N TYR A 101 -0.43 13.77 -8.54
CA TYR A 101 0.67 12.92 -8.08
C TYR A 101 0.19 11.58 -7.53
N ALA A 102 -0.92 11.54 -6.80
CA ALA A 102 -1.52 10.30 -6.34
C ALA A 102 -1.86 9.35 -7.50
N ALA A 103 -2.44 9.88 -8.57
CA ALA A 103 -2.73 9.11 -9.78
C ALA A 103 -1.47 8.58 -10.46
N LEU A 104 -0.37 9.35 -10.46
CA LEU A 104 0.91 8.93 -11.03
C LEU A 104 1.58 7.84 -10.18
N VAL A 105 1.72 8.06 -8.86
CA VAL A 105 2.39 7.09 -7.96
C VAL A 105 1.56 5.83 -7.74
N SER A 106 0.25 5.85 -7.93
CA SER A 106 -0.61 4.65 -7.83
C SER A 106 -0.23 3.54 -8.81
N ARG A 107 0.63 3.83 -9.78
CA ARG A 107 1.17 2.86 -10.76
C ARG A 107 2.57 2.38 -10.39
N PHE A 108 3.13 2.82 -9.27
CA PHE A 108 4.44 2.39 -8.85
C PHE A 108 4.41 0.92 -8.43
N THR A 109 5.52 0.24 -8.72
CA THR A 109 5.78 -1.11 -8.27
C THR A 109 6.80 -1.07 -7.13
N LEU A 110 6.94 -2.17 -6.40
CA LEU A 110 8.01 -2.28 -5.39
C LEU A 110 9.39 -2.00 -5.99
N ASP A 111 9.65 -2.41 -7.23
CA ASP A 111 10.92 -2.13 -7.91
C ASP A 111 11.12 -0.62 -8.15
N THR A 112 10.06 0.07 -8.57
CA THR A 112 10.10 1.53 -8.75
C THR A 112 10.37 2.25 -7.42
N LEU A 113 9.70 1.82 -6.34
CA LEU A 113 9.90 2.38 -5.01
C LEU A 113 11.30 2.09 -4.47
N ALA A 114 11.79 0.87 -4.65
CA ALA A 114 13.14 0.46 -4.22
C ALA A 114 14.23 1.28 -4.90
N GLN A 115 14.10 1.49 -6.21
CA GLN A 115 15.03 2.32 -6.97
C GLN A 115 14.98 3.79 -6.51
N ALA A 116 13.78 4.38 -6.38
CA ALA A 116 13.61 5.75 -5.92
C ALA A 116 14.17 5.95 -4.50
N HIS A 117 13.97 4.97 -3.60
CA HIS A 117 14.48 5.02 -2.24
C HIS A 117 16.00 4.88 -2.17
N ALA A 118 16.58 4.01 -2.97
CA ALA A 118 18.04 3.86 -3.08
C ALA A 118 18.71 5.16 -3.58
N GLU A 119 18.15 5.81 -4.59
CA GLU A 119 18.62 7.10 -5.09
C GLU A 119 18.48 8.22 -4.05
N PHE A 120 17.36 8.25 -3.32
CA PHE A 120 17.14 9.18 -2.22
C PHE A 120 18.18 9.00 -1.12
N LEU A 121 18.37 7.76 -0.65
CA LEU A 121 19.36 7.44 0.39
C LEU A 121 20.80 7.74 -0.05
N THR A 122 21.14 7.43 -1.31
CA THR A 122 22.45 7.74 -1.88
C THR A 122 22.75 9.25 -1.78
N ARG A 123 21.77 10.10 -2.14
CA ARG A 123 21.92 11.57 -2.02
C ARG A 123 22.03 12.05 -0.57
N ARG A 124 21.28 11.42 0.36
CA ARG A 124 21.25 11.88 1.76
C ARG A 124 22.42 11.38 2.59
N LEU A 125 22.91 10.20 2.30
CA LEU A 125 24.00 9.57 3.06
C LEU A 125 25.38 9.83 2.45
N ASP A 126 25.41 10.46 1.27
CA ASP A 126 26.64 10.62 0.45
C ASP A 126 27.40 9.30 0.27
N LYS A 127 26.63 8.22 0.12
CA LYS A 127 27.12 6.84 0.00
C LYS A 127 26.22 6.06 -0.97
N PRO A 128 26.80 5.32 -1.93
CA PRO A 128 26.02 4.48 -2.82
C PRO A 128 25.15 3.49 -2.05
N VAL A 129 23.85 3.47 -2.36
CA VAL A 129 22.86 2.53 -1.83
C VAL A 129 22.25 1.81 -3.02
N THR A 130 22.19 0.48 -2.97
CA THR A 130 21.65 -0.34 -4.05
C THR A 130 20.13 -0.41 -3.99
N ALA A 131 19.48 -0.72 -5.13
CA ALA A 131 18.03 -0.94 -5.18
C ALA A 131 17.58 -2.09 -4.24
N GLU A 132 18.44 -3.10 -4.04
CA GLU A 132 18.15 -4.20 -3.12
C GLU A 132 18.15 -3.75 -1.64
N GLU A 133 19.10 -2.90 -1.25
CA GLU A 133 19.10 -2.26 0.08
C GLU A 133 17.87 -1.37 0.27
N GLY A 134 17.48 -0.60 -0.77
CA GLY A 134 16.25 0.18 -0.78
C GLY A 134 15.01 -0.70 -0.62
N ARG A 135 14.96 -1.81 -1.34
CA ARG A 135 13.90 -2.83 -1.24
C ARG A 135 13.80 -3.40 0.16
N SER A 136 14.93 -3.82 0.75
CA SER A 136 14.97 -4.38 2.10
C SER A 136 14.35 -3.43 3.11
N ARG A 137 14.73 -2.15 3.10
CA ARG A 137 14.19 -1.15 4.02
C ARG A 137 12.69 -0.94 3.87
N ILE A 138 12.17 -0.94 2.63
CA ILE A 138 10.74 -0.82 2.36
C ILE A 138 9.99 -2.03 2.92
N VAL A 139 10.49 -3.23 2.66
CA VAL A 139 9.88 -4.49 3.11
C VAL A 139 9.93 -4.61 4.64
N ASP A 140 11.06 -4.21 5.25
CA ASP A 140 11.22 -4.25 6.71
C ASP A 140 10.33 -3.22 7.43
N HIS A 141 9.96 -2.12 6.74
CA HIS A 141 9.09 -1.08 7.29
C HIS A 141 7.60 -1.50 7.27
N VAL A 142 7.18 -2.24 6.26
CA VAL A 142 5.77 -2.59 6.10
C VAL A 142 5.41 -3.78 6.97
N SER A 143 4.48 -3.60 7.90
CA SER A 143 4.01 -4.67 8.80
C SER A 143 3.10 -5.67 8.10
N ASP A 144 2.44 -5.24 7.02
CA ASP A 144 1.53 -6.04 6.20
C ASP A 144 2.10 -6.23 4.79
N ASN A 145 1.38 -6.94 3.94
CA ASN A 145 1.82 -7.17 2.57
C ASN A 145 1.80 -5.86 1.76
N LEU A 146 2.85 -5.62 0.95
CA LEU A 146 2.82 -4.60 -0.10
C LEU A 146 1.84 -5.05 -1.21
N ASP A 147 0.55 -4.96 -0.90
CA ASP A 147 -0.51 -5.29 -1.85
C ASP A 147 -0.54 -4.21 -2.96
N PRO A 148 -0.43 -4.60 -4.24
CA PRO A 148 -0.57 -3.65 -5.34
C PRO A 148 -1.87 -2.84 -5.31
N ASP A 149 -2.95 -3.38 -4.74
CA ASP A 149 -4.22 -2.65 -4.61
C ASP A 149 -4.19 -1.61 -3.47
N VAL A 150 -3.37 -1.82 -2.45
CA VAL A 150 -3.11 -0.83 -1.38
C VAL A 150 -2.25 0.32 -1.92
N LEU A 151 -1.21 0.02 -2.70
CA LEU A 151 -0.38 1.04 -3.37
C LEU A 151 -1.20 1.95 -4.30
N LYS A 152 -2.29 1.45 -4.90
CA LYS A 152 -3.19 2.22 -5.77
C LYS A 152 -4.06 3.24 -5.03
N ARG A 153 -4.08 3.22 -3.70
CA ARG A 153 -4.90 4.12 -2.86
C ARG A 153 -4.01 4.97 -1.95
N PRO A 154 -3.21 5.87 -2.52
CA PRO A 154 -2.34 6.71 -1.70
C PRO A 154 -3.13 7.62 -0.78
N ARG A 155 -2.55 7.92 0.37
CA ARG A 155 -3.01 8.94 1.29
C ARG A 155 -2.38 10.29 0.90
N LEU A 156 -3.16 11.36 0.95
CA LEU A 156 -2.71 12.70 0.61
C LEU A 156 -2.53 13.54 1.88
N VAL A 157 -1.41 14.23 2.00
CA VAL A 157 -1.13 15.16 3.10
C VAL A 157 -0.76 16.52 2.51
N LEU A 158 -1.59 17.53 2.76
CA LEU A 158 -1.34 18.91 2.33
C LEU A 158 -0.83 19.70 3.53
N ILE A 159 0.34 20.30 3.42
CA ILE A 159 0.97 21.10 4.50
C ILE A 159 1.13 22.54 4.04
N ALA A 160 0.55 23.49 4.78
CA ALA A 160 0.63 24.91 4.48
C ALA A 160 0.46 25.76 5.75
N SER A 161 0.81 27.04 5.70
CA SER A 161 0.55 27.95 6.85
C SER A 161 -0.94 28.20 7.07
N SER A 162 -1.76 28.16 6.01
CA SER A 162 -3.21 28.22 6.06
C SER A 162 -3.82 27.75 4.74
N PHE A 163 -5.12 27.44 4.76
CA PHE A 163 -5.84 26.93 3.60
C PHE A 163 -7.03 27.83 3.25
N PRO A 164 -7.19 28.25 1.97
CA PRO A 164 -8.38 28.95 1.52
C PRO A 164 -9.65 28.11 1.73
N LYS A 165 -10.77 28.75 2.02
CA LYS A 165 -12.06 28.06 2.22
C LYS A 165 -12.45 27.14 1.07
N GLN A 166 -12.10 27.51 -0.17
CA GLN A 166 -12.36 26.65 -1.33
C GLN A 166 -11.61 25.33 -1.24
N VAL A 167 -10.34 25.35 -0.80
CA VAL A 167 -9.52 24.15 -0.61
C VAL A 167 -10.10 23.27 0.48
N THR A 168 -10.42 23.85 1.65
CA THR A 168 -11.00 23.07 2.76
C THR A 168 -12.35 22.46 2.37
N SER A 169 -13.23 23.21 1.68
CA SER A 169 -14.50 22.66 1.19
C SER A 169 -14.31 21.51 0.19
N SER A 170 -13.35 21.65 -0.74
CA SER A 170 -13.04 20.58 -1.70
C SER A 170 -12.49 19.35 -1.00
N VAL A 171 -11.59 19.52 -0.02
CA VAL A 171 -10.98 18.43 0.73
C VAL A 171 -12.04 17.68 1.56
N VAL A 172 -12.94 18.39 2.24
CA VAL A 172 -14.07 17.76 2.96
C VAL A 172 -14.92 16.91 2.01
N TRP A 173 -15.30 17.46 0.86
CA TRP A 173 -16.10 16.75 -0.13
C TRP A 173 -15.35 15.52 -0.70
N LEU A 174 -14.07 15.66 -1.02
CA LEU A 174 -13.23 14.54 -1.51
C LEU A 174 -13.10 13.44 -0.47
N SER A 175 -12.97 13.80 0.81
CA SER A 175 -12.95 12.84 1.92
C SER A 175 -14.29 12.10 2.06
N GLU A 176 -15.42 12.78 1.86
CA GLU A 176 -16.75 12.14 1.81
C GLU A 176 -16.86 11.14 0.64
N MET A 177 -16.11 11.37 -0.45
CA MET A 177 -15.99 10.45 -1.59
C MET A 177 -14.91 9.36 -1.36
N SER A 178 -14.49 9.15 -0.10
CA SER A 178 -13.53 8.12 0.29
C SER A 178 -12.07 8.35 -0.17
N LEU A 179 -11.70 9.59 -0.49
CA LEU A 179 -10.31 9.95 -0.69
C LEU A 179 -9.67 10.23 0.68
N ASP A 180 -8.60 9.50 1.01
CA ASP A 180 -7.83 9.73 2.25
C ASP A 180 -6.94 10.97 2.07
N ILE A 181 -7.40 12.10 2.59
CA ILE A 181 -6.75 13.40 2.44
C ILE A 181 -6.79 14.18 3.76
N SER A 182 -5.65 14.70 4.17
CA SER A 182 -5.51 15.49 5.39
C SER A 182 -4.88 16.86 5.14
N LEU A 183 -5.26 17.81 5.98
CA LEU A 183 -4.71 19.17 6.01
C LEU A 183 -3.92 19.34 7.30
N VAL A 184 -2.64 19.68 7.16
CA VAL A 184 -1.74 19.98 8.28
C VAL A 184 -1.34 21.45 8.19
N GLN A 185 -1.64 22.20 9.23
CA GLN A 185 -1.21 23.60 9.34
C GLN A 185 0.16 23.66 9.96
N VAL A 186 1.10 24.37 9.33
CA VAL A 186 2.38 24.73 9.93
C VAL A 186 2.33 26.16 10.43
N SER A 187 2.64 26.34 11.72
CA SER A 187 2.69 27.65 12.38
C SER A 187 4.07 27.88 12.98
N LEU A 188 4.52 29.13 12.97
CA LEU A 188 5.81 29.53 13.51
C LEU A 188 5.69 30.60 14.58
N TRP A 189 6.52 30.49 15.58
CA TRP A 189 6.68 31.51 16.63
C TRP A 189 8.15 31.80 16.90
N ARG A 190 8.41 33.01 17.29
CA ARG A 190 9.70 33.44 17.80
C ARG A 190 9.69 33.37 19.32
N VAL A 191 10.62 32.60 19.86
CA VAL A 191 10.82 32.40 21.29
C VAL A 191 12.28 32.74 21.59
N ALA A 192 12.55 33.91 22.17
CA ALA A 192 13.89 34.49 22.28
C ALA A 192 14.60 34.49 20.91
N ASP A 193 15.75 33.85 20.78
CA ASP A 193 16.54 33.78 19.55
C ASP A 193 16.25 32.53 18.72
N ARG A 194 15.17 31.79 19.01
CA ARG A 194 14.81 30.55 18.34
C ARG A 194 13.47 30.66 17.67
N LEU A 195 13.30 29.89 16.59
CA LEU A 195 12.01 29.63 15.96
C LEU A 195 11.46 28.30 16.49
N VAL A 196 10.18 28.30 16.79
CA VAL A 196 9.42 27.10 17.16
C VAL A 196 8.38 26.86 16.08
N ALA A 197 8.37 25.66 15.51
CA ALA A 197 7.38 25.23 14.53
C ALA A 197 6.38 24.28 15.18
N ASP A 198 5.12 24.44 14.86
CA ASP A 198 4.03 23.53 15.20
C ASP A 198 3.38 23.00 13.92
N PHE A 199 3.10 21.70 13.92
CA PHE A 199 2.38 21.02 12.85
C PHE A 199 1.08 20.48 13.44
N SER A 200 -0.02 21.11 13.11
CA SER A 200 -1.35 20.73 13.63
C SER A 200 -2.23 20.19 12.52
N THR A 201 -2.74 18.97 12.67
CA THR A 201 -3.75 18.43 11.75
C THR A 201 -5.06 19.18 11.97
N ILE A 202 -5.50 19.93 10.96
CA ILE A 202 -6.75 20.69 10.99
C ILE A 202 -7.91 19.98 10.29
N TYR A 203 -7.61 18.92 9.55
CA TYR A 203 -8.59 18.02 8.95
C TYR A 203 -7.97 16.67 8.61
N PRO A 204 -8.62 15.52 8.89
CA PRO A 204 -9.78 15.41 9.80
C PRO A 204 -9.41 15.82 11.22
N VAL A 205 -10.39 16.23 12.02
CA VAL A 205 -10.19 16.56 13.45
C VAL A 205 -10.60 15.34 14.28
N PRO A 206 -9.65 14.58 14.80
CA PRO A 206 -9.94 13.30 15.49
C PRO A 206 -10.88 13.47 16.70
N GLU A 207 -10.68 14.53 17.48
CA GLU A 207 -11.33 14.74 18.77
C GLU A 207 -12.81 15.12 18.68
N VAL A 208 -13.26 15.69 17.55
CA VAL A 208 -14.68 16.13 17.40
C VAL A 208 -15.60 14.96 17.10
N GLU A 209 -15.11 13.89 16.52
CA GLU A 209 -15.91 12.71 16.18
C GLU A 209 -16.21 11.84 17.42
N GLU A 210 -15.32 11.82 18.43
CA GLU A 210 -15.53 11.08 19.69
C GLU A 210 -16.47 11.82 20.66
N PHE A 211 -16.56 13.14 20.57
CA PHE A 211 -17.37 13.98 21.46
C PHE A 211 -18.73 14.42 20.89
N THR A 212 -19.06 14.03 19.66
CA THR A 212 -20.38 14.31 19.13
C THR A 212 -21.40 13.38 19.79
N LEU A 213 -22.07 13.87 20.85
CA LEU A 213 -23.34 13.35 21.28
C LEU A 213 -24.29 13.49 20.07
N ALA A 214 -24.38 12.44 19.26
CA ALA A 214 -25.31 12.44 18.14
C ALA A 214 -26.74 12.51 18.69
N PRO A 215 -27.57 13.47 18.26
CA PRO A 215 -28.99 13.39 18.50
C PRO A 215 -29.49 12.07 17.90
N GLU A 216 -30.42 11.41 18.56
CA GLU A 216 -30.96 10.06 18.31
C GLU A 216 -31.44 9.74 16.88
N ARG A 217 -31.12 10.58 15.87
CA ARG A 217 -31.58 10.49 14.47
C ARG A 217 -30.50 10.66 13.40
N VAL A 218 -29.22 10.57 13.71
CA VAL A 218 -28.18 10.40 12.66
C VAL A 218 -28.14 8.93 12.31
N LYS A 219 -28.45 8.60 11.06
CA LYS A 219 -28.55 7.24 10.54
C LYS A 219 -27.28 6.45 10.91
N ALA A 220 -27.45 5.40 11.69
CA ALA A 220 -26.39 4.48 12.12
C ALA A 220 -25.44 4.03 10.98
N GLY A 221 -25.86 4.12 9.72
CA GLY A 221 -25.07 3.79 8.54
C GLY A 221 -23.97 4.79 8.15
N GLU A 222 -24.00 6.05 8.62
CA GLU A 222 -22.93 7.02 8.29
C GLU A 222 -21.79 6.98 9.31
N VAL A 223 -22.12 6.73 10.57
CA VAL A 223 -21.12 6.53 11.64
C VAL A 223 -20.37 5.22 11.41
N THR A 224 -21.08 4.15 11.04
CA THR A 224 -20.47 2.85 10.72
C THR A 224 -19.55 2.93 9.50
N LYS A 225 -19.90 3.71 8.47
CA LYS A 225 -19.03 3.93 7.29
C LYS A 225 -17.73 4.67 7.64
N ARG A 226 -17.76 5.62 8.58
CA ARG A 226 -16.57 6.37 9.01
C ARG A 226 -15.67 5.54 9.92
N ILE A 227 -16.25 4.72 10.80
CA ILE A 227 -15.53 3.75 11.62
C ILE A 227 -14.89 2.69 10.71
N ASP A 228 -15.61 2.16 9.72
CA ASP A 228 -15.09 1.22 8.72
C ASP A 228 -13.95 1.82 7.87
N GLN A 229 -13.98 3.12 7.56
CA GLN A 229 -12.90 3.79 6.83
C GLN A 229 -11.63 3.95 7.68
N ARG A 230 -11.75 4.24 8.98
CA ARG A 230 -10.61 4.28 9.92
C ARG A 230 -10.05 2.89 10.19
N ALA A 231 -10.89 1.90 10.39
CA ALA A 231 -10.48 0.51 10.52
C ALA A 231 -9.75 -0.01 9.26
N ARG A 232 -10.14 0.48 8.08
CA ARG A 232 -9.46 0.17 6.81
C ARG A 232 -8.11 0.90 6.63
N SER A 233 -7.81 1.89 7.44
CA SER A 233 -6.54 2.63 7.40
C SER A 233 -5.48 2.08 8.34
N LYS A 234 -5.88 1.27 9.34
CA LYS A 234 -4.97 0.63 10.29
C LYS A 234 -4.60 -0.77 9.78
N ASN A 235 -3.36 -1.15 9.96
CA ASN A 235 -2.94 -2.51 9.63
C ASN A 235 -3.43 -3.52 10.68
N ILE A 236 -3.39 -4.80 10.33
CA ILE A 236 -3.85 -5.90 11.19
C ILE A 236 -3.14 -5.89 12.54
N VAL A 237 -1.84 -5.59 12.55
CA VAL A 237 -1.02 -5.56 13.77
C VAL A 237 -1.49 -4.46 14.71
N GLN A 238 -1.69 -3.24 14.20
CA GLN A 238 -2.21 -2.11 14.98
C GLN A 238 -3.59 -2.42 15.56
N LEU A 239 -4.48 -2.97 14.74
CA LEU A 239 -5.83 -3.34 15.19
C LEU A 239 -5.80 -4.37 16.30
N LEU A 240 -4.93 -5.39 16.21
CA LEU A 240 -4.78 -6.41 17.25
C LEU A 240 -4.13 -5.86 18.52
N VAL A 241 -3.14 -4.97 18.41
CA VAL A 241 -2.50 -4.31 19.54
C VAL A 241 -3.51 -3.43 20.29
N GLU A 242 -4.25 -2.58 19.57
CA GLU A 242 -5.27 -1.70 20.15
C GLU A 242 -6.46 -2.46 20.78
N SER A 243 -6.79 -3.63 20.25
CA SER A 243 -7.87 -4.45 20.79
C SER A 243 -7.51 -5.14 22.10
N GLU A 244 -6.21 -5.19 22.44
CA GLU A 244 -5.67 -5.93 23.59
C GLU A 244 -6.15 -7.40 23.68
N SER A 245 -6.66 -7.95 22.57
CA SER A 245 -7.26 -9.28 22.52
C SER A 245 -6.23 -10.42 22.58
N ILE A 246 -4.97 -10.11 22.29
CA ILE A 246 -3.83 -11.03 22.41
C ILE A 246 -2.86 -10.43 23.42
N PRO A 247 -2.77 -10.98 24.65
CA PRO A 247 -1.87 -10.46 25.66
C PRO A 247 -0.40 -10.56 25.28
N SER A 248 0.39 -9.58 25.72
CA SER A 248 1.85 -9.62 25.56
C SER A 248 2.43 -10.87 26.21
N GLY A 249 3.40 -11.49 25.55
CA GLY A 249 4.00 -12.76 25.99
C GLY A 249 3.36 -14.01 25.41
N THR A 250 2.27 -13.89 24.64
CA THR A 250 1.59 -15.02 23.97
C THR A 250 2.51 -15.70 22.96
N ASN A 251 2.56 -17.03 23.00
CA ASN A 251 3.32 -17.81 22.03
C ASN A 251 2.58 -17.94 20.70
N LEU A 252 3.33 -17.71 19.64
CA LEU A 252 2.89 -17.83 18.26
C LEU A 252 3.76 -18.85 17.54
N ARG A 253 3.16 -19.68 16.69
CA ARG A 253 3.87 -20.61 15.82
C ARG A 253 4.01 -20.05 14.42
N ILE A 254 5.22 -20.11 13.86
CA ILE A 254 5.49 -19.67 12.50
C ILE A 254 5.09 -20.78 11.52
N VAL A 255 4.21 -20.42 10.56
CA VAL A 255 3.71 -21.31 9.51
C VAL A 255 3.83 -20.60 8.17
N PRO A 256 4.68 -21.05 7.24
CA PRO A 256 4.84 -20.41 5.94
C PRO A 256 3.52 -20.32 5.16
N HIS A 257 3.17 -19.12 4.72
CA HIS A 257 1.93 -18.82 3.99
C HIS A 257 2.24 -18.07 2.69
N GLY A 258 1.41 -18.26 1.66
CA GLY A 258 1.52 -17.50 0.40
C GLY A 258 2.74 -17.82 -0.47
N THR A 259 3.40 -18.98 -0.25
CA THR A 259 4.55 -19.43 -1.00
C THR A 259 4.22 -20.64 -1.89
N THR A 260 5.06 -20.94 -2.90
CA THR A 260 4.91 -22.17 -3.71
C THR A 260 5.07 -23.43 -2.84
N ALA A 261 4.51 -24.55 -3.28
CA ALA A 261 4.59 -25.81 -2.54
C ALA A 261 6.05 -26.25 -2.29
N GLU A 262 6.93 -26.03 -3.25
CA GLU A 262 8.36 -26.35 -3.15
C GLU A 262 9.07 -25.45 -2.14
N ALA A 263 8.83 -24.13 -2.21
CA ALA A 263 9.38 -23.17 -1.26
C ALA A 263 8.88 -23.45 0.16
N ARG A 264 7.57 -23.75 0.31
CA ARG A 264 6.99 -24.10 1.60
C ARG A 264 7.66 -25.31 2.22
N LYS A 265 7.91 -26.37 1.45
CA LYS A 265 8.59 -27.58 1.94
C LYS A 265 10.01 -27.27 2.44
N ALA A 266 10.74 -26.42 1.73
CA ALA A 266 12.09 -26.01 2.14
C ALA A 266 12.06 -25.15 3.42
N LEU A 267 11.09 -24.22 3.52
CA LEU A 267 10.88 -23.38 4.69
C LEU A 267 10.50 -24.19 5.93
N GLU A 268 9.58 -25.15 5.79
CA GLU A 268 9.18 -26.05 6.87
C GLU A 268 10.39 -26.86 7.37
N ALA A 269 11.18 -27.43 6.45
CA ALA A 269 12.37 -28.19 6.81
C ALA A 269 13.38 -27.31 7.59
N TRP A 270 13.63 -26.09 7.15
CA TRP A 270 14.54 -25.16 7.82
C TRP A 270 14.03 -24.73 9.21
N LEU A 271 12.72 -24.49 9.36
CA LEU A 271 12.09 -24.18 10.64
C LEU A 271 12.16 -25.37 11.61
N ASP A 272 12.06 -26.61 11.12
CA ASP A 272 12.09 -27.83 11.94
C ASP A 272 13.50 -28.26 12.37
N GLU A 273 14.56 -27.70 11.76
CA GLU A 273 15.95 -27.96 12.20
C GLU A 273 16.24 -27.44 13.61
N ASP A 274 15.53 -26.38 14.04
CA ASP A 274 15.67 -25.79 15.36
C ASP A 274 14.29 -25.31 15.86
N SER A 275 13.82 -25.90 16.96
CA SER A 275 12.52 -25.56 17.55
C SER A 275 12.39 -24.08 17.93
N ALA A 276 13.49 -23.39 18.24
CA ALA A 276 13.48 -21.96 18.53
C ALA A 276 13.13 -21.11 17.31
N ARG A 277 13.38 -21.61 16.09
CA ARG A 277 12.99 -20.91 14.85
C ARG A 277 11.50 -20.95 14.60
N ARG A 278 10.80 -21.96 15.15
CA ARG A 278 9.36 -22.19 14.93
C ARG A 278 8.47 -21.36 15.86
N VAL A 279 9.02 -20.85 16.97
CA VAL A 279 8.28 -20.14 18.00
C VAL A 279 8.63 -18.65 17.97
N ALA A 280 7.61 -17.82 18.04
CA ALA A 280 7.71 -16.38 18.24
C ALA A 280 6.82 -15.95 19.41
N ILE A 281 7.03 -14.77 19.95
CA ILE A 281 6.27 -14.22 21.06
C ILE A 281 5.62 -12.92 20.59
N TRP A 282 4.32 -12.79 20.85
CA TRP A 282 3.61 -11.54 20.66
C TRP A 282 4.03 -10.52 21.71
N THR A 283 4.52 -9.34 21.31
CA THR A 283 4.97 -8.29 22.24
C THR A 283 3.85 -7.35 22.69
N GLY A 284 2.79 -7.21 21.87
CA GLY A 284 1.75 -6.20 22.07
C GLY A 284 2.19 -4.79 21.69
N GLU A 285 3.30 -4.62 20.97
CA GLU A 285 3.84 -3.32 20.57
C GLU A 285 3.86 -3.18 19.05
N SER A 286 3.18 -2.17 18.50
CA SER A 286 3.24 -1.85 17.07
C SER A 286 4.41 -0.90 16.78
N PRO A 287 5.11 -1.03 15.64
CA PRO A 287 4.93 -2.05 14.58
C PRO A 287 5.67 -3.37 14.87
N LYS A 288 6.56 -3.44 15.87
CA LYS A 288 7.41 -4.59 16.17
C LYS A 288 6.72 -5.57 17.13
N ALA A 289 5.59 -6.07 16.70
CA ALA A 289 4.72 -6.91 17.53
C ALA A 289 5.23 -8.35 17.76
N ILE A 290 6.34 -8.74 17.16
CA ILE A 290 6.87 -10.10 17.21
C ILE A 290 8.29 -10.10 17.78
N ARG A 291 8.51 -10.85 18.87
CA ARG A 291 9.87 -11.19 19.34
C ARG A 291 10.23 -12.56 18.81
N TRP A 292 11.32 -12.64 18.06
CA TRP A 292 11.83 -13.87 17.46
C TRP A 292 13.33 -13.95 17.61
N LEU A 293 13.83 -15.09 18.08
CA LEU A 293 15.26 -15.35 18.36
C LEU A 293 15.95 -14.26 19.23
N GLY A 294 15.17 -13.58 20.08
CA GLY A 294 15.67 -12.59 21.02
C GLY A 294 15.53 -11.12 20.58
N ASP A 295 15.22 -10.86 19.32
CA ASP A 295 15.04 -9.51 18.76
C ASP A 295 13.56 -9.23 18.41
N ASP A 296 13.20 -7.94 18.39
CA ASP A 296 11.84 -7.48 18.08
C ASP A 296 11.71 -7.09 16.61
N TYR A 297 10.74 -7.70 15.93
CA TYR A 297 10.47 -7.59 14.50
C TYR A 297 9.02 -7.20 14.21
N THR A 298 8.80 -6.69 13.00
CA THR A 298 7.46 -6.73 12.39
C THR A 298 7.15 -8.17 11.94
N PRO A 299 5.87 -8.59 11.87
CA PRO A 299 5.53 -9.91 11.34
C PRO A 299 6.08 -10.16 9.93
N THR A 300 6.04 -9.14 9.07
CA THR A 300 6.59 -9.23 7.71
C THR A 300 8.12 -9.33 7.72
N GLY A 301 8.79 -8.67 8.66
CA GLY A 301 10.24 -8.76 8.83
C GLY A 301 10.68 -10.20 9.11
N VAL A 302 10.07 -10.87 10.10
CA VAL A 302 10.36 -12.30 10.40
C VAL A 302 10.07 -13.19 9.20
N ALA A 303 8.91 -13.04 8.56
CA ALA A 303 8.54 -13.87 7.41
C ALA A 303 9.53 -13.71 6.25
N ASN A 304 10.05 -12.50 6.00
CA ASN A 304 11.07 -12.23 5.00
C ASN A 304 12.46 -12.76 5.40
N ASP A 305 12.83 -12.70 6.67
CA ASP A 305 14.09 -13.26 7.13
C ASP A 305 14.08 -14.78 6.99
N VAL A 306 12.98 -15.45 7.38
CA VAL A 306 12.79 -16.88 7.18
C VAL A 306 12.84 -17.25 5.68
N LEU A 307 12.16 -16.46 4.82
CA LEU A 307 12.20 -16.68 3.37
C LEU A 307 13.60 -16.49 2.80
N GLY A 308 14.31 -15.45 3.24
CA GLY A 308 15.68 -15.14 2.80
C GLY A 308 16.68 -16.24 3.11
N GLN A 309 16.55 -16.94 4.25
CA GLN A 309 17.42 -18.05 4.64
C GLN A 309 17.32 -19.25 3.68
N THR A 310 16.18 -19.46 3.04
CA THR A 310 15.96 -20.64 2.19
C THR A 310 15.99 -20.34 0.70
N THR A 311 15.54 -19.15 0.29
CA THR A 311 15.43 -18.77 -1.14
C THR A 311 16.45 -17.73 -1.58
N GLY A 312 17.15 -17.09 -0.63
CA GLY A 312 18.11 -16.02 -0.91
C GLY A 312 17.45 -14.71 -1.36
N SER A 313 16.12 -14.60 -1.33
CA SER A 313 15.39 -13.39 -1.75
C SER A 313 14.28 -13.02 -0.76
N LYS A 314 14.05 -11.73 -0.58
CA LYS A 314 12.90 -11.19 0.14
C LYS A 314 11.77 -10.89 -0.85
N GLY A 315 10.51 -11.04 -0.40
CA GLY A 315 9.33 -10.87 -1.25
C GLY A 315 8.21 -10.07 -0.59
N ALA A 316 7.19 -9.75 -1.36
CA ALA A 316 5.95 -9.21 -0.81
C ALA A 316 5.17 -10.35 -0.14
N ILE A 317 5.14 -10.37 1.20
CA ILE A 317 4.53 -11.43 2.01
C ILE A 317 3.54 -10.79 2.98
N GLN A 318 2.38 -11.42 3.15
CA GLN A 318 1.45 -11.07 4.22
C GLN A 318 1.96 -11.63 5.55
N GLY A 319 2.83 -10.86 6.23
CA GLY A 319 3.50 -11.30 7.46
C GLY A 319 2.56 -11.82 8.54
N PRO A 320 1.48 -11.11 8.92
CA PRO A 320 0.53 -11.57 9.93
C PRO A 320 -0.12 -12.93 9.65
N ALA A 321 -0.20 -13.36 8.38
CA ALA A 321 -0.72 -14.68 8.01
C ALA A 321 0.26 -15.85 8.32
N TRP A 322 1.51 -15.53 8.67
CA TRP A 322 2.52 -16.54 9.02
C TRP A 322 2.52 -16.93 10.49
N PHE A 323 1.81 -16.19 11.34
CA PHE A 323 1.80 -16.39 12.79
C PHE A 323 0.46 -16.97 13.23
N VAL A 324 0.50 -18.17 13.76
CA VAL A 324 -0.64 -18.91 14.27
C VAL A 324 -0.58 -18.90 15.80
N LEU A 325 -1.67 -18.55 16.45
CA LEU A 325 -1.76 -18.63 17.91
C LEU A 325 -1.69 -20.10 18.34
N ASP A 326 -0.65 -20.43 19.08
CA ASP A 326 -0.35 -21.79 19.55
C ASP A 326 0.12 -21.72 21.01
N ASP A 327 -0.75 -21.20 21.88
CA ASP A 327 -0.49 -21.08 23.31
C ASP A 327 -1.67 -21.70 24.09
N PRO A 328 -1.47 -22.90 24.62
CA PRO A 328 -2.55 -23.60 25.35
C PRO A 328 -2.90 -22.94 26.68
N THR A 329 -2.07 -22.00 27.16
CA THR A 329 -2.29 -21.33 28.44
C THR A 329 -3.18 -20.10 28.22
N CYS A 330 -4.44 -20.18 28.64
CA CYS A 330 -5.32 -19.00 28.59
C CYS A 330 -4.88 -18.01 29.68
N PRO A 331 -4.52 -16.76 29.32
CA PRO A 331 -4.23 -15.73 30.31
C PRO A 331 -5.48 -15.39 31.13
N GLY A 332 -5.30 -15.07 32.45
CA GLY A 332 -6.42 -14.91 33.39
C GLY A 332 -7.32 -13.69 33.13
N ASP A 333 -6.95 -12.81 32.24
CA ASP A 333 -7.65 -11.59 31.82
C ASP A 333 -8.39 -11.75 30.47
N VAL A 334 -8.29 -12.94 29.85
CA VAL A 334 -8.95 -13.24 28.56
C VAL A 334 -10.09 -14.24 28.79
N ASP A 335 -11.18 -14.06 28.03
CA ASP A 335 -12.30 -15.02 28.01
C ASP A 335 -11.82 -16.40 27.51
N PRO A 336 -11.96 -17.47 28.30
CA PRO A 336 -11.50 -18.79 27.89
C PRO A 336 -12.17 -19.36 26.65
N GLU A 337 -13.45 -19.01 26.37
CA GLU A 337 -14.14 -19.45 25.16
C GLU A 337 -13.54 -18.75 23.92
N GLN A 338 -13.31 -17.45 24.01
CA GLN A 338 -12.67 -16.65 22.97
C GLN A 338 -11.21 -17.11 22.72
N TRP A 339 -10.45 -17.38 23.81
CA TRP A 339 -9.10 -17.89 23.70
C TRP A 339 -9.04 -19.24 22.99
N ALA A 340 -9.97 -20.14 23.32
CA ALA A 340 -10.08 -21.44 22.65
C ALA A 340 -10.43 -21.28 21.16
N GLU A 341 -11.24 -20.28 20.83
CA GLU A 341 -11.57 -19.98 19.42
C GLU A 341 -10.36 -19.48 18.63
N PHE A 342 -9.42 -18.76 19.25
CA PHE A 342 -8.23 -18.24 18.60
C PHE A 342 -7.14 -19.30 18.36
N GLN A 343 -7.15 -20.42 19.10
CA GLN A 343 -6.18 -21.48 18.94
C GLN A 343 -6.16 -22.02 17.51
N GLY A 344 -4.98 -22.09 16.92
CA GLY A 344 -4.78 -22.56 15.54
C GLY A 344 -5.13 -21.54 14.46
N LYS A 345 -5.62 -20.35 14.82
CA LYS A 345 -5.88 -19.25 13.86
C LYS A 345 -4.66 -18.37 13.68
N THR A 346 -4.50 -17.86 12.47
CA THR A 346 -3.49 -16.82 12.14
C THR A 346 -3.89 -15.47 12.75
N LEU A 347 -2.96 -14.55 12.90
CA LEU A 347 -3.25 -13.18 13.34
C LEU A 347 -4.28 -12.49 12.43
N VAL A 348 -4.29 -12.81 11.12
CA VAL A 348 -5.29 -12.33 10.16
C VAL A 348 -6.69 -12.87 10.51
N GLU A 349 -6.80 -14.18 10.74
CA GLU A 349 -8.08 -14.82 11.07
C GLU A 349 -8.61 -14.39 12.43
N ILE A 350 -7.72 -14.12 13.40
CA ILE A 350 -8.12 -13.56 14.71
C ILE A 350 -8.69 -12.15 14.53
N ALA A 351 -8.01 -11.28 13.78
CA ALA A 351 -8.52 -9.94 13.49
C ALA A 351 -9.89 -9.96 12.76
N GLN A 352 -10.11 -10.95 11.89
CA GLN A 352 -11.40 -11.19 11.22
C GLN A 352 -12.46 -11.66 12.21
N ALA A 353 -12.12 -12.62 13.07
CA ALA A 353 -13.05 -13.14 14.10
C ALA A 353 -13.51 -12.05 15.07
N LEU A 354 -12.62 -11.10 15.39
CA LEU A 354 -12.91 -9.93 16.20
C LEU A 354 -13.70 -8.83 15.47
N GLY A 355 -13.95 -8.98 14.15
CA GLY A 355 -14.57 -7.94 13.35
C GLY A 355 -13.71 -6.70 13.13
N LEU A 356 -12.44 -6.74 13.53
CA LEU A 356 -11.49 -5.62 13.40
C LEU A 356 -10.99 -5.46 11.96
N TYR A 357 -10.93 -6.57 11.21
CA TYR A 357 -10.47 -6.63 9.85
C TYR A 357 -11.53 -7.34 9.00
N LEU A 358 -12.23 -6.56 8.21
CA LEU A 358 -12.97 -7.11 7.09
C LEU A 358 -11.93 -7.37 6.02
N ALA A 359 -11.60 -8.65 5.78
CA ALA A 359 -10.91 -8.97 4.55
C ALA A 359 -11.66 -8.24 3.43
N ALA A 360 -10.98 -7.36 2.70
CA ALA A 360 -11.53 -6.91 1.43
C ALA A 360 -11.93 -8.22 0.75
N GLU A 361 -13.22 -8.37 0.40
CA GLU A 361 -13.61 -9.52 -0.41
C GLU A 361 -12.58 -9.56 -1.51
N ARG A 362 -11.62 -10.46 -1.41
CA ARG A 362 -10.70 -10.73 -2.50
C ARG A 362 -11.63 -11.15 -3.61
N ARG A 363 -11.89 -10.26 -4.54
CA ARG A 363 -12.48 -10.70 -5.79
C ARG A 363 -11.63 -11.88 -6.19
N ALA A 364 -12.24 -13.06 -6.27
CA ALA A 364 -11.53 -14.27 -6.65
C ALA A 364 -10.62 -13.96 -7.87
N PRO A 365 -9.44 -14.55 -7.98
CA PRO A 365 -8.56 -14.34 -9.11
C PRO A 365 -9.36 -14.32 -10.41
N ILE A 366 -9.02 -13.49 -11.36
CA ILE A 366 -9.81 -13.32 -12.59
C ILE A 366 -10.07 -14.65 -13.30
N ILE A 367 -9.12 -15.59 -13.21
CA ILE A 367 -9.25 -16.93 -13.73
C ILE A 367 -10.37 -17.68 -13.01
N ASP A 368 -10.39 -17.65 -11.67
CA ASP A 368 -11.41 -18.35 -10.87
C ASP A 368 -12.81 -17.77 -11.13
N ARG A 369 -12.91 -16.45 -11.33
CA ARG A 369 -14.17 -15.79 -11.68
C ARG A 369 -14.65 -16.17 -13.07
N LEU A 370 -13.75 -16.27 -14.05
CA LEU A 370 -14.07 -16.75 -15.39
C LEU A 370 -14.47 -18.23 -15.41
N LEU A 371 -13.80 -19.07 -14.60
CA LEU A 371 -14.13 -20.48 -14.46
C LEU A 371 -15.45 -20.71 -13.71
N ALA A 372 -15.85 -19.81 -12.83
CA ALA A 372 -17.10 -19.86 -12.07
C ALA A 372 -18.28 -19.22 -12.83
N SER A 373 -18.00 -18.51 -13.94
CA SER A 373 -19.01 -17.84 -14.74
C SER A 373 -19.50 -18.74 -15.88
N ASP A 374 -20.76 -18.54 -16.35
CA ASP A 374 -21.31 -19.24 -17.50
C ASP A 374 -20.74 -18.76 -18.84
N GLU A 375 -19.96 -17.68 -18.83
CA GLU A 375 -19.34 -17.09 -20.01
C GLU A 375 -17.85 -16.70 -19.69
N PRO A 376 -16.89 -17.13 -20.54
CA PRO A 376 -17.09 -17.97 -21.75
C PRO A 376 -17.35 -19.43 -21.43
N ALA A 377 -18.24 -20.08 -22.18
CA ALA A 377 -18.52 -21.49 -22.04
C ALA A 377 -17.38 -22.36 -22.60
N GLU A 378 -17.26 -23.61 -22.11
CA GLU A 378 -16.27 -24.58 -22.63
C GLU A 378 -16.40 -24.72 -24.15
N GLY A 379 -15.28 -24.62 -24.88
CA GLY A 379 -15.24 -24.65 -26.33
C GLY A 379 -15.66 -23.36 -27.04
N GLN A 380 -15.97 -22.29 -26.32
CA GLN A 380 -16.35 -21.02 -26.94
C GLN A 380 -15.19 -20.41 -27.71
N ALA A 381 -15.48 -19.93 -28.93
CA ALA A 381 -14.51 -19.27 -29.77
C ALA A 381 -14.13 -17.88 -29.19
N LEU A 382 -12.85 -17.61 -29.19
CA LEU A 382 -12.26 -16.34 -28.77
C LEU A 382 -11.47 -15.72 -29.92
N THR A 383 -11.50 -14.39 -30.00
CA THR A 383 -10.64 -13.63 -30.90
C THR A 383 -9.47 -13.03 -30.11
N ILE A 384 -8.25 -13.23 -30.60
CA ILE A 384 -7.06 -12.59 -30.05
C ILE A 384 -6.99 -11.17 -30.57
N VAL A 385 -6.89 -10.22 -29.64
CA VAL A 385 -6.81 -8.79 -29.92
C VAL A 385 -5.57 -8.19 -29.27
N VAL A 386 -5.03 -7.14 -29.86
CA VAL A 386 -3.91 -6.40 -29.26
C VAL A 386 -4.49 -5.35 -28.33
N PRO A 387 -4.29 -5.47 -27.01
CA PRO A 387 -4.72 -4.42 -26.08
C PRO A 387 -3.97 -3.12 -26.38
N PRO A 388 -4.40 -1.97 -25.86
CA PRO A 388 -3.70 -0.71 -26.01
C PRO A 388 -2.31 -0.81 -25.35
N LEU A 389 -1.32 -1.16 -26.13
CA LEU A 389 0.10 -1.20 -25.72
C LEU A 389 0.77 0.12 -26.06
N LYS A 390 1.80 0.47 -25.31
CA LYS A 390 2.53 1.72 -25.47
C LYS A 390 3.36 1.80 -26.77
N ARG A 391 3.78 0.66 -27.34
CA ARG A 391 4.61 0.57 -28.56
C ARG A 391 4.26 -0.67 -29.36
N ASN A 392 4.57 -0.63 -30.66
CA ASN A 392 4.54 -1.77 -31.58
C ASN A 392 3.17 -2.42 -31.82
N VAL A 393 2.06 -1.72 -31.52
CA VAL A 393 0.69 -2.23 -31.70
C VAL A 393 0.45 -2.65 -33.16
N ASP A 394 0.87 -1.83 -34.12
CA ASP A 394 0.65 -2.07 -35.55
C ASP A 394 1.49 -3.25 -36.06
N SER A 395 2.72 -3.41 -35.57
CA SER A 395 3.54 -4.59 -35.91
C SER A 395 2.92 -5.89 -35.43
N ILE A 396 2.38 -5.91 -34.21
CA ILE A 396 1.69 -7.11 -33.67
C ILE A 396 0.42 -7.38 -34.45
N ARG A 397 -0.38 -6.35 -34.75
CA ARG A 397 -1.62 -6.48 -35.54
C ARG A 397 -1.33 -7.01 -36.93
N SER A 398 -0.29 -6.49 -37.60
CA SER A 398 0.13 -6.96 -38.93
C SER A 398 0.53 -8.42 -38.86
N TRP A 399 1.33 -8.81 -37.91
CA TRP A 399 1.75 -10.20 -37.70
C TRP A 399 0.56 -11.13 -37.42
N LEU A 400 -0.41 -10.73 -36.61
CA LEU A 400 -1.63 -11.49 -36.36
C LEU A 400 -2.48 -11.61 -37.63
N ALA A 401 -2.57 -10.57 -38.47
CA ALA A 401 -3.40 -10.54 -39.66
C ALA A 401 -2.83 -11.39 -40.84
N GLU A 402 -1.55 -11.78 -40.79
CA GLU A 402 -0.93 -12.62 -41.83
C GLU A 402 -1.52 -14.06 -41.90
N ASP A 403 -2.08 -14.55 -40.76
CA ASP A 403 -2.66 -15.88 -40.68
C ASP A 403 -3.86 -15.85 -39.74
N SER A 404 -5.03 -16.26 -40.24
CA SER A 404 -6.30 -16.28 -39.51
C SER A 404 -6.27 -17.21 -38.29
N SER A 405 -5.40 -18.22 -38.26
CA SER A 405 -5.21 -19.09 -37.10
C SER A 405 -4.52 -18.38 -35.93
N ARG A 406 -3.72 -17.34 -36.21
CA ARG A 406 -3.05 -16.55 -35.19
C ARG A 406 -4.01 -15.70 -34.36
N VAL A 407 -5.15 -15.28 -34.93
CA VAL A 407 -6.16 -14.47 -34.24
C VAL A 407 -7.24 -15.28 -33.56
N SER A 408 -7.22 -16.62 -33.72
CA SER A 408 -8.27 -17.51 -33.24
C SER A 408 -7.82 -18.34 -32.06
N ALA A 409 -8.62 -18.40 -31.01
CA ALA A 409 -8.43 -19.29 -29.87
C ALA A 409 -9.77 -19.88 -29.43
N THR A 410 -9.71 -20.91 -28.62
CA THR A 410 -10.89 -21.55 -28.01
C THR A 410 -10.74 -21.59 -26.51
N TRP A 411 -11.79 -21.21 -25.77
CA TRP A 411 -11.82 -21.24 -24.33
C TRP A 411 -11.85 -22.67 -23.78
N ARG A 412 -11.11 -22.85 -22.64
CA ARG A 412 -11.15 -24.07 -21.83
C ARG A 412 -11.44 -23.72 -20.38
N GLN A 413 -12.29 -24.48 -19.75
CA GLN A 413 -12.48 -24.42 -18.29
C GLN A 413 -11.41 -25.21 -17.53
N ASP A 414 -10.16 -24.80 -17.71
CA ASP A 414 -8.99 -25.42 -17.09
C ASP A 414 -8.18 -24.33 -16.35
N PRO A 415 -7.89 -24.49 -15.05
CA PRO A 415 -7.23 -23.45 -14.25
C PRO A 415 -5.80 -23.12 -14.69
N ASP A 416 -5.10 -24.06 -15.30
CA ASP A 416 -3.70 -23.91 -15.72
C ASP A 416 -3.56 -23.46 -17.18
N THR A 417 -4.46 -23.94 -18.06
CA THR A 417 -4.42 -23.72 -19.50
C THR A 417 -5.80 -23.34 -20.05
N GLN A 418 -6.12 -22.03 -20.01
CA GLN A 418 -7.47 -21.53 -20.27
C GLN A 418 -7.82 -21.40 -21.77
N VAL A 419 -6.84 -21.47 -22.66
CA VAL A 419 -7.08 -21.26 -24.09
C VAL A 419 -6.32 -22.24 -24.96
N ILE A 420 -6.96 -22.74 -26.06
CA ILE A 420 -6.29 -23.46 -27.13
C ILE A 420 -6.04 -22.46 -28.25
N TRP A 421 -4.79 -22.27 -28.67
CA TRP A 421 -4.47 -21.41 -29.77
C TRP A 421 -4.59 -22.14 -31.10
N ALA A 422 -5.34 -21.58 -32.06
CA ALA A 422 -5.59 -22.26 -33.32
C ALA A 422 -4.35 -22.38 -34.21
N TYR A 423 -3.33 -21.52 -33.99
CA TYR A 423 -2.08 -21.50 -34.77
C TYR A 423 -1.20 -22.73 -34.53
N ASP A 424 -1.10 -23.20 -33.31
CA ASP A 424 -0.26 -24.36 -32.95
C ASP A 424 -1.04 -25.55 -32.40
N GLY A 425 -2.33 -25.38 -32.14
CA GLY A 425 -3.22 -26.39 -31.56
C GLY A 425 -2.94 -26.72 -30.10
N GLN A 426 -2.05 -25.95 -29.43
CA GLN A 426 -1.67 -26.21 -28.04
C GLN A 426 -2.54 -25.47 -27.04
N ALA A 427 -2.61 -26.02 -25.83
CA ALA A 427 -3.28 -25.40 -24.70
C ALA A 427 -2.30 -24.49 -23.94
N TRP A 428 -2.73 -23.26 -23.71
CA TRP A 428 -1.94 -22.19 -23.08
C TRP A 428 -2.68 -21.55 -21.92
N SER A 429 -1.92 -21.05 -20.92
CA SER A 429 -2.47 -20.02 -20.07
C SER A 429 -2.54 -18.68 -20.83
N MET A 430 -3.58 -17.89 -20.59
CA MET A 430 -3.77 -16.59 -21.27
C MET A 430 -2.53 -15.69 -21.20
N LYS A 431 -1.85 -15.67 -20.05
CA LYS A 431 -0.63 -14.90 -19.85
C LYS A 431 0.52 -15.40 -20.72
N ARG A 432 0.76 -16.71 -20.74
CA ARG A 432 1.84 -17.32 -21.52
C ARG A 432 1.61 -17.16 -23.02
N LEU A 433 0.37 -17.32 -23.51
CA LEU A 433 0.06 -17.12 -24.90
C LEU A 433 0.28 -15.65 -25.33
N ALA A 434 -0.16 -14.69 -24.53
CA ALA A 434 0.11 -13.28 -24.80
C ALA A 434 1.62 -12.97 -24.86
N SER A 435 2.42 -13.56 -23.97
CA SER A 435 3.88 -13.44 -24.00
C SER A 435 4.49 -14.10 -25.23
N GLU A 436 4.00 -15.25 -25.67
CA GLU A 436 4.45 -15.96 -26.86
C GLU A 436 4.13 -15.18 -28.15
N ILE A 437 2.95 -14.56 -28.24
CA ILE A 437 2.59 -13.66 -29.34
C ILE A 437 3.58 -12.50 -29.43
N LEU A 438 3.96 -11.89 -28.32
CA LEU A 438 4.98 -10.82 -28.29
C LEU A 438 6.35 -11.33 -28.72
N ARG A 439 6.74 -12.52 -28.30
CA ARG A 439 7.99 -13.15 -28.69
C ARG A 439 8.03 -13.43 -30.20
N LEU A 440 6.98 -14.00 -30.76
CA LEU A 440 6.90 -14.33 -32.18
C LEU A 440 6.78 -13.11 -33.09
N SER A 441 6.03 -12.08 -32.66
CA SER A 441 5.77 -10.89 -33.48
C SER A 441 6.89 -9.82 -33.40
N LEU A 442 7.58 -9.72 -32.25
CA LEU A 442 8.54 -8.65 -31.98
C LEU A 442 9.93 -9.15 -31.57
N GLY A 443 10.11 -10.45 -31.31
CA GLY A 443 11.35 -11.01 -30.75
C GLY A 443 11.59 -10.61 -29.28
N VAL A 444 10.55 -10.16 -28.54
CA VAL A 444 10.66 -9.67 -27.16
C VAL A 444 10.22 -10.75 -26.19
N GLU A 445 11.13 -11.19 -25.33
CA GLU A 445 10.78 -12.04 -24.20
C GLU A 445 10.28 -11.20 -23.03
N THR A 446 9.06 -11.46 -22.57
CA THR A 446 8.45 -10.77 -21.42
C THR A 446 7.49 -11.69 -20.69
N ASN A 447 7.53 -11.65 -19.36
CA ASN A 447 6.56 -12.32 -18.48
C ASN A 447 5.57 -11.33 -17.83
N ASN A 448 5.63 -10.05 -18.19
CA ASN A 448 4.79 -9.01 -17.60
C ASN A 448 3.65 -8.61 -18.55
N VAL A 449 2.77 -9.56 -18.87
CA VAL A 449 1.62 -9.36 -19.76
C VAL A 449 0.32 -9.69 -19.02
N TRP A 450 -0.66 -8.81 -19.13
CA TRP A 450 -2.01 -9.07 -18.61
C TRP A 450 -2.82 -9.84 -19.65
N GLY A 451 -2.85 -11.17 -19.53
CA GLY A 451 -3.44 -12.09 -20.50
C GLY A 451 -4.92 -11.85 -20.83
N PRO A 452 -5.83 -11.66 -19.85
CA PRO A 452 -7.27 -11.54 -20.11
C PRO A 452 -7.71 -10.43 -21.07
N ASN A 453 -6.89 -9.38 -21.24
CA ASN A 453 -7.17 -8.30 -22.19
C ASN A 453 -6.87 -8.66 -23.66
N TRP A 454 -6.18 -9.77 -23.89
CA TRP A 454 -5.82 -10.23 -25.23
C TRP A 454 -6.91 -11.07 -25.90
N PHE A 455 -7.96 -11.42 -25.19
CA PHE A 455 -9.01 -12.33 -25.66
C PHE A 455 -10.37 -11.66 -25.59
N GLN A 456 -11.12 -11.73 -26.69
CA GLN A 456 -12.49 -11.22 -26.79
C GLN A 456 -13.45 -12.32 -27.20
N VAL A 457 -14.67 -12.28 -26.67
CA VAL A 457 -15.81 -13.04 -27.15
C VAL A 457 -16.47 -12.36 -28.36
N ALA A 458 -17.42 -13.00 -29.00
CA ALA A 458 -18.03 -12.56 -30.25
C ALA A 458 -18.68 -11.15 -30.19
N ASP A 459 -19.14 -10.71 -29.03
CA ASP A 459 -19.74 -9.39 -28.82
C ASP A 459 -18.72 -8.26 -28.61
N GLY A 460 -17.41 -8.58 -28.64
CA GLY A 460 -16.31 -7.62 -28.49
C GLY A 460 -15.90 -7.32 -27.04
N ARG A 461 -16.52 -7.95 -26.03
CA ARG A 461 -16.03 -7.83 -24.64
C ARG A 461 -14.77 -8.65 -24.44
N THR A 462 -13.78 -8.07 -23.75
CA THR A 462 -12.59 -8.83 -23.32
C THR A 462 -12.92 -9.71 -22.13
N LEU A 463 -12.14 -10.79 -21.93
CA LEU A 463 -12.28 -11.67 -20.77
C LEU A 463 -12.10 -10.91 -19.44
N SER A 464 -11.29 -9.85 -19.43
CA SER A 464 -11.19 -8.96 -18.26
C SER A 464 -12.52 -8.28 -17.95
N LYS A 465 -13.25 -7.78 -18.95
CA LYS A 465 -14.57 -7.15 -18.76
C LYS A 465 -15.66 -8.14 -18.34
N ILE A 466 -15.60 -9.36 -18.83
CA ILE A 466 -16.54 -10.42 -18.43
C ILE A 466 -16.33 -10.79 -16.97
N ALA A 467 -15.09 -10.92 -16.53
CA ALA A 467 -14.79 -11.21 -15.13
C ALA A 467 -15.13 -10.06 -14.16
N ASP A 468 -15.34 -8.85 -14.64
CA ASP A 468 -15.66 -7.67 -13.80
C ASP A 468 -17.19 -7.44 -13.63
N ILE A 469 -18.01 -8.24 -14.30
CA ILE A 469 -19.47 -8.30 -14.12
C ILE A 469 -19.79 -9.27 -12.99
#